data_573c670564bc60435914d47e48911da0
#
_entry.id   573c670564bc60435914d47e48911da0
#
_cell.length_a   1.000
_cell.length_b   1.000
_cell.length_c   1.000
_cell.angle_alpha   90.00
_cell.angle_beta   90.00
_cell.angle_gamma   90.00
#
_symmetry.space_group_name_H-M   'P 1'
#
loop_
_entity.id
_entity.type
_entity.pdbx_description
1 polymer ?
#
loop_
_entity_poly.entity_id
_entity_poly.type
_entity_poly.pdbx_seq_one_letter_code
_entity_poly.pdbx_strand_id
1 'polypeptide(L)'
;MINPNNRTMLVDGDILLYVCSTQMEEPIKWDEDTWTLHASERKTIDKFADTITYYSQILLCNNIAIALSSKTNFRKKISPLYKYGRRNNRKPLTFAPLREWVKKNFKTYEMPYLEGDDVLGILATSDMIKGDKVILTKDKDMKTVPSTIWFMQGDDYTIVDEDTANYNHMIQTLTGD
;
A
#
# COMPACT_ATOMS: atom_id res chain seq x y z
N MET A 1 -23.27 3.27 13.76
CA MET A 1 -23.74 2.52 12.56
C MET A 1 -22.86 2.90 11.39
N ILE A 2 -22.20 1.91 10.76
CA ILE A 2 -21.39 2.13 9.55
C ILE A 2 -22.36 2.51 8.44
N ASN A 3 -22.14 3.68 7.80
CA ASN A 3 -22.89 4.08 6.62
C ASN A 3 -22.18 3.55 5.37
N PRO A 4 -22.59 2.43 4.79
CA PRO A 4 -21.88 1.83 3.66
C PRO A 4 -21.84 2.75 2.43
N ASN A 5 -22.77 3.69 2.32
CA ASN A 5 -22.84 4.61 1.18
C ASN A 5 -21.76 5.71 1.19
N ASN A 6 -20.98 5.84 2.27
CA ASN A 6 -19.94 6.88 2.38
C ASN A 6 -18.65 6.35 3.02
N ARG A 7 -18.32 5.08 2.78
CA ARG A 7 -17.09 4.47 3.28
C ARG A 7 -16.04 4.36 2.18
N THR A 8 -14.83 4.82 2.48
CA THR A 8 -13.69 4.81 1.56
C THR A 8 -12.63 3.84 2.03
N MET A 9 -12.21 2.94 1.14
CA MET A 9 -11.03 2.11 1.32
C MET A 9 -9.78 2.89 0.90
N LEU A 10 -8.89 3.16 1.85
CA LEU A 10 -7.58 3.77 1.64
C LEU A 10 -6.56 2.65 1.43
N VAL A 11 -6.11 2.49 0.21
CA VAL A 11 -5.25 1.36 -0.17
C VAL A 11 -3.78 1.77 -0.13
N ASP A 12 -2.98 0.96 0.54
CA ASP A 12 -1.53 0.98 0.41
C ASP A 12 -1.13 0.47 -0.98
N GLY A 13 -1.01 1.44 -1.89
CA GLY A 13 -0.80 1.14 -3.31
C GLY A 13 0.56 0.50 -3.59
N ASP A 14 1.61 0.95 -2.92
CA ASP A 14 2.95 0.42 -3.17
C ASP A 14 3.09 -1.05 -2.75
N ILE A 15 2.52 -1.41 -1.59
CA ILE A 15 2.48 -2.80 -1.13
C ILE A 15 1.64 -3.65 -2.07
N LEU A 16 0.43 -3.18 -2.43
CA LEU A 16 -0.45 -3.98 -3.27
C LEU A 16 0.11 -4.16 -4.70
N LEU A 17 0.70 -3.10 -5.28
CA LEU A 17 1.41 -3.18 -6.56
C LEU A 17 2.54 -4.22 -6.52
N TYR A 18 3.33 -4.19 -5.45
CA TYR A 18 4.45 -5.11 -5.29
C TYR A 18 3.97 -6.56 -5.15
N VAL A 19 2.97 -6.80 -4.31
CA VAL A 19 2.42 -8.15 -4.06
C VAL A 19 1.82 -8.73 -5.32
N CYS A 20 0.93 -8.00 -6.01
CA CYS A 20 0.30 -8.47 -7.23
C CYS A 20 1.33 -8.74 -8.34
N SER A 21 2.31 -7.84 -8.51
CA SER A 21 3.34 -8.02 -9.52
C SER A 21 4.25 -9.21 -9.22
N THR A 22 4.64 -9.41 -7.96
CA THR A 22 5.50 -10.55 -7.58
C THR A 22 4.78 -11.88 -7.72
N GLN A 23 3.50 -11.94 -7.36
CA GLN A 23 2.70 -13.17 -7.47
C GLN A 23 2.48 -13.63 -8.92
N MET A 24 2.61 -12.73 -9.88
CA MET A 24 2.44 -13.04 -11.31
C MET A 24 3.76 -13.30 -12.05
N GLU A 25 4.88 -13.31 -11.34
CA GLU A 25 6.16 -13.70 -11.91
C GLU A 25 6.30 -15.22 -11.95
N GLU A 26 6.54 -15.74 -13.13
CA GLU A 26 6.71 -17.17 -13.41
C GLU A 26 8.17 -17.42 -13.86
N PRO A 27 8.97 -18.18 -13.10
CA PRO A 27 10.29 -18.58 -13.55
C PRO A 27 10.18 -19.66 -14.62
N ILE A 28 10.85 -19.47 -15.75
CA ILE A 28 10.94 -20.43 -16.84
C ILE A 28 12.33 -21.01 -16.86
N LYS A 29 12.43 -22.32 -16.67
CA LYS A 29 13.68 -23.06 -16.78
C LYS A 29 13.88 -23.51 -18.23
N TRP A 30 15.03 -23.15 -18.83
CA TRP A 30 15.39 -23.52 -20.19
C TRP A 30 16.34 -24.73 -20.23
N ASP A 31 17.30 -24.74 -19.31
CA ASP A 31 18.26 -25.84 -19.11
C ASP A 31 18.69 -25.89 -17.62
N GLU A 32 19.74 -26.65 -17.29
CA GLU A 32 20.18 -26.85 -15.89
C GLU A 32 20.56 -25.54 -15.21
N ASP A 33 21.16 -24.60 -15.95
CA ASP A 33 21.74 -23.38 -15.40
C ASP A 33 21.02 -22.09 -15.86
N THR A 34 20.13 -22.19 -16.87
CA THR A 34 19.48 -21.03 -17.49
C THR A 34 18.02 -20.89 -17.10
N TRP A 35 17.73 -19.76 -16.49
CA TRP A 35 16.37 -19.39 -16.10
C TRP A 35 16.02 -17.99 -16.61
N THR A 36 14.79 -17.81 -17.04
CA THR A 36 14.22 -16.47 -17.29
C THR A 36 12.99 -16.26 -16.44
N LEU A 37 12.69 -15.01 -16.17
CA LEU A 37 11.49 -14.62 -15.45
C LEU A 37 10.49 -14.01 -16.42
N HIS A 38 9.27 -14.51 -16.39
CA HIS A 38 8.16 -14.01 -17.21
C HIS A 38 7.05 -13.48 -16.33
N ALA A 39 6.31 -12.46 -16.79
CA ALA A 39 5.08 -11.99 -16.15
C ALA A 39 4.15 -11.40 -17.20
N SER A 40 2.86 -11.72 -17.11
CA SER A 40 1.82 -11.19 -17.98
C SER A 40 1.23 -9.90 -17.35
N GLU A 41 1.35 -8.77 -18.05
CA GLU A 41 0.74 -7.52 -17.60
C GLU A 41 -0.77 -7.66 -17.40
N ARG A 42 -1.46 -8.34 -18.34
CA ARG A 42 -2.91 -8.56 -18.24
C ARG A 42 -3.29 -9.34 -16.99
N LYS A 43 -2.65 -10.49 -16.76
CA LYS A 43 -2.90 -11.30 -15.55
C LYS A 43 -2.61 -10.50 -14.27
N THR A 44 -1.58 -9.64 -14.28
CA THR A 44 -1.24 -8.79 -13.15
C THR A 44 -2.32 -7.72 -12.88
N ILE A 45 -2.85 -7.12 -13.95
CA ILE A 45 -3.95 -6.15 -13.87
C ILE A 45 -5.21 -6.82 -13.34
N ASP A 46 -5.58 -7.98 -13.90
CA ASP A 46 -6.74 -8.75 -13.46
C ASP A 46 -6.60 -9.10 -11.96
N LYS A 47 -5.43 -9.60 -11.55
CA LYS A 47 -5.15 -9.90 -10.14
C LYS A 47 -5.30 -8.69 -9.21
N PHE A 48 -4.82 -7.52 -9.63
CA PHE A 48 -4.95 -6.28 -8.86
C PHE A 48 -6.43 -5.87 -8.74
N ALA A 49 -7.15 -5.87 -9.86
CA ALA A 49 -8.57 -5.50 -9.90
C ALA A 49 -9.43 -6.45 -9.04
N ASP A 50 -9.19 -7.76 -9.13
CA ASP A 50 -9.86 -8.77 -8.32
C ASP A 50 -9.58 -8.56 -6.83
N THR A 51 -8.34 -8.26 -6.48
CA THR A 51 -7.96 -8.00 -5.08
C THR A 51 -8.67 -6.76 -4.53
N ILE A 52 -8.70 -5.67 -5.28
CA ILE A 52 -9.44 -4.45 -4.90
C ILE A 52 -10.93 -4.74 -4.74
N THR A 53 -11.52 -5.47 -5.70
CA THR A 53 -12.94 -5.83 -5.66
C THR A 53 -13.26 -6.68 -4.43
N TYR A 54 -12.45 -7.69 -4.16
CA TYR A 54 -12.60 -8.57 -3.00
C TYR A 54 -12.62 -7.78 -1.69
N TYR A 55 -11.61 -6.93 -1.46
CA TYR A 55 -11.54 -6.16 -0.22
C TYR A 55 -12.62 -5.06 -0.15
N SER A 56 -13.00 -4.45 -1.26
CA SER A 56 -14.09 -3.47 -1.25
C SER A 56 -15.42 -4.08 -0.82
N GLN A 57 -15.68 -5.33 -1.21
CA GLN A 57 -16.89 -6.08 -0.81
C GLN A 57 -16.85 -6.46 0.67
N ILE A 58 -15.74 -7.03 1.15
CA ILE A 58 -15.59 -7.43 2.57
C ILE A 58 -15.70 -6.21 3.49
N LEU A 59 -15.06 -5.11 3.11
CA LEU A 59 -15.01 -3.90 3.93
C LEU A 59 -16.22 -2.99 3.73
N LEU A 60 -17.17 -3.37 2.86
CA LEU A 60 -18.35 -2.61 2.51
C LEU A 60 -18.00 -1.17 2.07
N CYS A 61 -16.98 -1.03 1.23
CA CYS A 61 -16.51 0.26 0.72
C CYS A 61 -16.99 0.51 -0.69
N ASN A 62 -17.62 1.66 -0.92
CA ASN A 62 -18.07 2.09 -2.25
C ASN A 62 -17.06 3.02 -2.94
N ASN A 63 -16.14 3.57 -2.17
CA ASN A 63 -15.10 4.46 -2.66
C ASN A 63 -13.73 3.85 -2.43
N ILE A 64 -12.82 4.06 -3.37
CA ILE A 64 -11.44 3.58 -3.32
C ILE A 64 -10.50 4.74 -3.55
N ALA A 65 -9.50 4.89 -2.68
CA ALA A 65 -8.44 5.87 -2.81
C ALA A 65 -7.11 5.16 -2.61
N ILE A 66 -6.21 5.25 -3.58
CA ILE A 66 -4.94 4.54 -3.56
C ILE A 66 -3.80 5.52 -3.28
N ALA A 67 -3.07 5.30 -2.19
CA ALA A 67 -1.89 6.08 -1.85
C ALA A 67 -0.66 5.49 -2.54
N LEU A 68 0.18 6.34 -3.11
CA LEU A 68 1.40 5.97 -3.82
C LEU A 68 2.56 6.83 -3.35
N SER A 69 3.73 6.22 -3.21
CA SER A 69 4.97 6.95 -2.93
C SER A 69 5.39 7.83 -4.09
N SER A 70 5.83 9.04 -3.78
CA SER A 70 6.51 9.91 -4.74
C SER A 70 7.85 9.32 -5.17
N LYS A 71 8.29 9.68 -6.37
CA LYS A 71 9.64 9.32 -6.87
C LYS A 71 10.75 9.88 -5.98
N THR A 72 10.49 11.01 -5.35
CA THR A 72 11.41 11.69 -4.43
C THR A 72 10.90 11.54 -2.99
N ASN A 73 11.83 11.41 -2.03
CA ASN A 73 11.51 11.23 -0.62
C ASN A 73 12.33 12.21 0.22
N PHE A 74 11.68 12.97 1.11
CA PHE A 74 12.36 13.92 1.97
C PHE A 74 13.35 13.24 2.95
N ARG A 75 13.04 12.00 3.39
CA ARG A 75 13.92 11.24 4.29
C ARG A 75 15.31 11.01 3.70
N LYS A 76 15.41 10.88 2.36
CA LYS A 76 16.71 10.76 1.68
C LYS A 76 17.52 12.05 1.69
N LYS A 77 16.86 13.22 1.82
CA LYS A 77 17.55 14.51 1.98
C LYS A 77 18.13 14.66 3.38
N ILE A 78 17.43 14.13 4.39
CA ILE A 78 17.85 14.19 5.80
C ILE A 78 18.91 13.10 6.08
N SER A 79 18.66 11.88 5.62
CA SER A 79 19.58 10.75 5.77
C SER A 79 19.84 10.07 4.43
N PRO A 80 21.01 10.29 3.81
CA PRO A 80 21.37 9.64 2.54
C PRO A 80 21.38 8.11 2.60
N LEU A 81 21.54 7.54 3.81
CA LEU A 81 21.53 6.10 4.05
C LEU A 81 20.12 5.51 4.24
N TYR A 82 19.08 6.35 4.27
CA TYR A 82 17.71 5.88 4.40
C TYR A 82 17.34 4.87 3.32
N LYS A 83 16.92 3.67 3.75
CA LYS A 83 16.61 2.53 2.87
C LYS A 83 17.73 2.17 1.88
N TYR A 84 19.01 2.43 2.25
CA TYR A 84 20.18 2.18 1.38
C TYR A 84 20.23 0.72 0.90
N GLY A 85 20.00 -0.24 1.79
CA GLY A 85 20.02 -1.66 1.47
C GLY A 85 18.96 -2.09 0.42
N ARG A 86 17.92 -1.26 0.19
CA ARG A 86 16.89 -1.55 -0.82
C ARG A 86 17.23 -1.05 -2.23
N ARG A 87 18.35 -0.34 -2.42
CA ARG A 87 18.72 0.28 -3.72
C ARG A 87 18.93 -0.75 -4.84
N ASN A 88 19.45 -1.92 -4.48
CA ASN A 88 19.77 -2.98 -5.43
C ASN A 88 18.64 -4.03 -5.54
N ASN A 89 17.52 -3.85 -4.84
CA ASN A 89 16.40 -4.76 -4.94
C ASN A 89 15.70 -4.56 -6.29
N ARG A 90 15.64 -5.65 -7.07
CA ARG A 90 14.89 -5.67 -8.31
C ARG A 90 13.41 -5.42 -8.01
N LYS A 91 12.80 -4.56 -8.79
CA LYS A 91 11.33 -4.46 -8.80
C LYS A 91 10.75 -5.58 -9.66
N PRO A 92 9.54 -6.08 -9.33
CA PRO A 92 8.83 -7.04 -10.17
C PRO A 92 8.66 -6.53 -11.60
N LEU A 93 8.64 -7.44 -12.58
CA LEU A 93 8.62 -7.11 -14.01
C LEU A 93 7.44 -6.20 -14.39
N THR A 94 6.27 -6.47 -13.84
CA THR A 94 5.04 -5.75 -14.16
C THR A 94 4.73 -4.60 -13.20
N PHE A 95 5.62 -4.27 -12.25
CA PHE A 95 5.38 -3.22 -11.27
C PHE A 95 5.16 -1.84 -11.91
N ALA A 96 6.00 -1.45 -12.86
CA ALA A 96 5.90 -0.14 -13.49
C ALA A 96 4.65 -0.02 -14.39
N PRO A 97 4.38 -0.95 -15.32
CA PRO A 97 3.17 -0.91 -16.13
C PRO A 97 1.89 -1.01 -15.30
N LEU A 98 1.86 -1.85 -14.24
CA LEU A 98 0.71 -1.92 -13.33
C LEU A 98 0.48 -0.58 -12.61
N ARG A 99 1.54 0.09 -12.13
CA ARG A 99 1.43 1.41 -11.48
C ARG A 99 0.81 2.45 -12.42
N GLU A 100 1.24 2.49 -13.67
CA GLU A 100 0.69 3.43 -14.66
C GLU A 100 -0.78 3.10 -14.96
N TRP A 101 -1.13 1.83 -15.05
CA TRP A 101 -2.52 1.40 -15.23
C TRP A 101 -3.39 1.82 -14.03
N VAL A 102 -2.91 1.61 -12.79
CA VAL A 102 -3.61 2.02 -11.57
C VAL A 102 -3.86 3.52 -11.54
N LYS A 103 -2.86 4.33 -11.89
CA LYS A 103 -3.00 5.80 -11.97
C LYS A 103 -4.04 6.26 -12.99
N LYS A 104 -4.27 5.49 -14.05
CA LYS A 104 -5.27 5.81 -15.08
C LYS A 104 -6.68 5.37 -14.70
N ASN A 105 -6.83 4.31 -13.90
CA ASN A 105 -8.12 3.67 -13.67
C ASN A 105 -8.69 3.90 -12.27
N PHE A 106 -7.89 4.36 -11.30
CA PHE A 106 -8.30 4.61 -9.93
C PHE A 106 -7.99 6.04 -9.48
N LYS A 107 -8.69 6.49 -8.45
CA LYS A 107 -8.35 7.73 -7.76
C LYS A 107 -7.08 7.50 -6.94
N THR A 108 -5.97 8.08 -7.39
CA THR A 108 -4.67 7.93 -6.75
C THR A 108 -4.23 9.23 -6.09
N TYR A 109 -3.51 9.10 -4.98
CA TYR A 109 -2.89 10.20 -4.26
C TYR A 109 -1.38 9.96 -4.18
N GLU A 110 -0.63 10.87 -4.77
CA GLU A 110 0.83 10.88 -4.76
C GLU A 110 1.26 12.31 -4.39
N MET A 111 1.82 12.49 -3.21
CA MET A 111 2.23 13.81 -2.72
C MET A 111 3.73 13.99 -2.87
N PRO A 112 4.22 15.16 -3.35
CA PRO A 112 5.64 15.39 -3.53
C PRO A 112 6.42 15.14 -2.24
N TYR A 113 7.54 14.42 -2.38
CA TYR A 113 8.48 14.08 -1.31
C TYR A 113 7.96 13.12 -0.22
N LEU A 114 6.72 12.65 -0.28
CA LEU A 114 6.14 11.73 0.68
C LEU A 114 6.15 10.27 0.18
N GLU A 115 6.23 9.35 1.12
CA GLU A 115 5.99 7.92 0.88
C GLU A 115 4.49 7.61 0.94
N GLY A 116 4.08 6.44 0.42
CA GLY A 116 2.68 5.99 0.44
C GLY A 116 2.08 5.96 1.85
N ASP A 117 2.88 5.55 2.84
CA ASP A 117 2.47 5.49 4.24
C ASP A 117 2.17 6.88 4.81
N ASP A 118 2.98 7.90 4.47
CA ASP A 118 2.73 9.29 4.86
C ASP A 118 1.41 9.79 4.24
N VAL A 119 1.20 9.46 2.97
CA VAL A 119 -0.03 9.83 2.24
C VAL A 119 -1.25 9.14 2.86
N LEU A 120 -1.15 7.84 3.20
CA LEU A 120 -2.21 7.11 3.91
C LEU A 120 -2.55 7.77 5.24
N GLY A 121 -1.54 8.11 6.02
CA GLY A 121 -1.74 8.82 7.30
C GLY A 121 -2.48 10.13 7.12
N ILE A 122 -2.08 10.96 6.15
CA ILE A 122 -2.75 12.22 5.83
C ILE A 122 -4.20 11.99 5.38
N LEU A 123 -4.45 11.04 4.50
CA LEU A 123 -5.80 10.75 4.02
C LEU A 123 -6.70 10.21 5.13
N ALA A 124 -6.16 9.41 6.04
CA ALA A 124 -6.91 8.83 7.15
C ALA A 124 -7.33 9.90 8.17
N THR A 125 -6.44 10.84 8.48
CA THR A 125 -6.63 11.80 9.59
C THR A 125 -7.15 13.17 9.16
N SER A 126 -7.11 13.51 7.87
CA SER A 126 -7.58 14.81 7.35
C SER A 126 -8.98 14.74 6.75
N ASP A 127 -9.55 15.91 6.48
CA ASP A 127 -10.85 16.08 5.81
C ASP A 127 -10.78 16.02 4.28
N MET A 128 -9.62 15.64 3.71
CA MET A 128 -9.46 15.49 2.25
C MET A 128 -10.41 14.42 1.68
N ILE A 129 -10.68 13.39 2.47
CA ILE A 129 -11.68 12.38 2.19
C ILE A 129 -12.68 12.38 3.34
N LYS A 130 -13.94 12.65 3.02
CA LYS A 130 -15.02 12.70 4.02
C LYS A 130 -15.66 11.32 4.21
N GLY A 131 -16.25 11.11 5.39
CA GLY A 131 -16.95 9.88 5.74
C GLY A 131 -16.07 8.85 6.42
N ASP A 132 -16.57 7.63 6.54
CA ASP A 132 -15.83 6.53 7.14
C ASP A 132 -14.65 6.12 6.25
N LYS A 133 -13.53 5.83 6.87
CA LYS A 133 -12.30 5.44 6.19
C LYS A 133 -11.75 4.15 6.80
N VAL A 134 -11.26 3.25 5.96
CA VAL A 134 -10.53 2.06 6.39
C VAL A 134 -9.25 1.92 5.57
N ILE A 135 -8.11 1.81 6.24
CA ILE A 135 -6.81 1.56 5.61
C ILE A 135 -6.69 0.07 5.29
N LEU A 136 -6.32 -0.26 4.07
CA LEU A 136 -5.96 -1.60 3.63
C LEU A 136 -4.45 -1.67 3.42
N THR A 137 -3.74 -2.39 4.28
CA THR A 137 -2.27 -2.50 4.24
C THR A 137 -1.77 -3.87 4.74
N LYS A 138 -0.47 -4.13 4.57
CA LYS A 138 0.28 -5.19 5.25
C LYS A 138 1.27 -4.65 6.27
N ASP A 139 1.41 -3.33 6.32
CA ASP A 139 2.40 -2.68 7.17
C ASP A 139 1.84 -2.45 8.57
N LYS A 140 2.46 -3.12 9.55
CA LYS A 140 2.12 -2.96 10.98
C LYS A 140 2.36 -1.54 11.49
N ASP A 141 3.26 -0.77 10.84
CA ASP A 141 3.63 0.58 11.26
C ASP A 141 2.47 1.56 11.10
N MET A 142 1.46 1.21 10.29
CA MET A 142 0.21 1.97 10.23
C MET A 142 -0.57 2.03 11.55
N LYS A 143 -0.23 1.19 12.55
CA LYS A 143 -0.77 1.32 13.93
C LYS A 143 -0.33 2.59 14.66
N THR A 144 0.56 3.38 14.08
CA THR A 144 0.92 4.73 14.56
C THR A 144 -0.01 5.83 14.07
N VAL A 145 -1.00 5.48 13.25
CA VAL A 145 -1.97 6.42 12.67
C VAL A 145 -3.36 6.16 13.28
N PRO A 146 -4.00 7.16 13.89
CA PRO A 146 -5.38 7.03 14.37
C PRO A 146 -6.32 6.72 13.20
N SER A 147 -6.83 5.51 13.14
CA SER A 147 -7.61 5.03 11.98
C SER A 147 -8.24 3.66 12.22
N THR A 148 -9.12 3.28 11.33
CA THR A 148 -9.53 1.89 11.17
C THR A 148 -8.64 1.23 10.14
N ILE A 149 -8.06 0.08 10.46
CA ILE A 149 -7.09 -0.62 9.62
C ILE A 149 -7.57 -2.04 9.38
N TRP A 150 -7.46 -2.50 8.14
CA TRP A 150 -7.56 -3.90 7.77
C TRP A 150 -6.20 -4.41 7.33
N PHE A 151 -5.67 -5.38 8.09
CA PHE A 151 -4.42 -6.03 7.75
C PHE A 151 -4.68 -7.21 6.81
N MET A 152 -4.16 -7.16 5.59
CA MET A 152 -4.25 -8.23 4.60
C MET A 152 -3.56 -9.53 5.03
N GLN A 153 -2.70 -9.48 6.06
CA GLN A 153 -2.12 -10.66 6.71
C GLN A 153 -2.97 -11.02 7.91
N GLY A 154 -3.73 -12.11 7.79
CA GLY A 154 -4.57 -12.61 8.88
C GLY A 154 -5.99 -12.07 8.90
N ASP A 155 -6.37 -11.24 7.90
CA ASP A 155 -7.71 -10.66 7.79
C ASP A 155 -8.20 -10.04 9.12
N ASP A 156 -7.35 -9.21 9.71
CA ASP A 156 -7.56 -8.61 11.02
C ASP A 156 -8.03 -7.15 10.92
N TYR A 157 -9.08 -6.85 11.67
CA TYR A 157 -9.70 -5.53 11.76
C TYR A 157 -9.30 -4.86 13.06
N THR A 158 -8.52 -3.79 12.97
CA THR A 158 -7.98 -3.06 14.11
C THR A 158 -8.50 -1.61 14.09
N ILE A 159 -9.04 -1.14 15.21
CA ILE A 159 -9.34 0.27 15.44
C ILE A 159 -8.22 0.84 16.29
N VAL A 160 -7.57 1.86 15.80
CA VAL A 160 -6.49 2.58 16.47
C VAL A 160 -7.01 3.98 16.82
N ASP A 161 -7.19 4.25 18.11
CA ASP A 161 -7.47 5.58 18.59
C ASP A 161 -6.18 6.42 18.72
N GLU A 162 -6.32 7.69 19.07
CA GLU A 162 -5.19 8.63 19.16
C GLU A 162 -4.19 8.23 20.26
N ASP A 163 -4.67 7.77 21.41
CA ASP A 163 -3.80 7.35 22.52
C ASP A 163 -3.00 6.10 22.15
N THR A 164 -3.65 5.13 21.53
CA THR A 164 -3.00 3.90 21.01
C THR A 164 -1.98 4.22 19.92
N ALA A 165 -2.31 5.12 19.00
CA ALA A 165 -1.39 5.55 17.93
C ALA A 165 -0.15 6.23 18.52
N ASN A 166 -0.33 7.15 19.47
CA ASN A 166 0.75 7.84 20.16
C ASN A 166 1.64 6.86 20.95
N TYR A 167 1.03 5.91 21.64
CA TYR A 167 1.77 4.87 22.36
C TYR A 167 2.62 4.02 21.41
N ASN A 168 2.05 3.56 20.30
CA ASN A 168 2.77 2.77 19.29
C ASN A 168 3.93 3.57 18.68
N HIS A 169 3.71 4.86 18.36
CA HIS A 169 4.75 5.74 17.84
C HIS A 169 5.90 5.91 18.84
N MET A 170 5.58 6.08 20.12
CA MET A 170 6.59 6.19 21.18
C MET A 170 7.41 4.89 21.30
N ILE A 171 6.75 3.73 21.27
CA ILE A 171 7.44 2.43 21.32
C ILE A 171 8.40 2.28 20.15
N GLN A 172 7.95 2.54 18.91
CA GLN A 172 8.82 2.47 17.72
C GLN A 172 10.03 3.40 17.84
N THR A 173 9.81 4.62 18.30
CA THR A 173 10.90 5.59 18.52
C THR A 173 11.93 5.08 19.54
N LEU A 174 11.49 4.47 20.62
CA LEU A 174 12.36 3.96 21.69
C LEU A 174 13.08 2.66 21.29
N THR A 175 12.47 1.83 20.47
CA THR A 175 13.06 0.55 20.01
C THR A 175 13.97 0.72 18.79
N GLY A 176 13.89 1.87 18.11
CA GLY A 176 14.68 2.14 16.92
C GLY A 176 14.18 1.39 15.68
N ASP A 177 12.90 1.11 15.61
CA ASP A 177 12.26 0.44 14.46
C ASP A 177 11.83 1.48 13.40
#